data_582199c56ef2bd99e6daea0ee73c1fbf
#
_entry.id   582199c56ef2bd99e6daea0ee73c1fbf
#
_cell.length_a   1.000
_cell.length_b   1.000
_cell.length_c   1.000
_cell.angle_alpha   90.00
_cell.angle_beta   90.00
_cell.angle_gamma   90.00
#
_symmetry.space_group_name_H-M   'P 1'
#
loop_
_entity.id
_entity.type
_entity.pdbx_description
1 polymer ?
#
loop_
_entity_poly.entity_id
_entity_poly.type
_entity_poly.pdbx_seq_one_letter_code
_entity_poly.pdbx_strand_id
1 'polypeptide(L)'
;MTVLRLSALVIVLVTAIGLYKKAWLPEKHCIRAGFFVYYTHLSNLLILLYELALGASGHDPHCGTFRWLSSPGVALSMTLCIYVTHLIYAFVLLPTAHRRDDESWLKGRFSFGNVCVHFITPGLTVLQWLLWQDMMGKAVMPLRNYPGFVH
;
A
#
# COMPACT_ATOMS: atom_id res chain seq x y z
N MET A 1 3.79 -18.06 -4.80
CA MET A 1 3.96 -17.10 -5.92
C MET A 1 2.63 -16.54 -6.44
N THR A 2 1.63 -17.36 -6.77
CA THR A 2 0.34 -16.89 -7.34
C THR A 2 -0.43 -15.94 -6.40
N VAL A 3 -0.46 -16.23 -5.10
CA VAL A 3 -1.16 -15.40 -4.10
C VAL A 3 -0.57 -13.99 -4.01
N LEU A 4 0.77 -13.85 -4.03
CA LEU A 4 1.44 -12.56 -3.99
C LEU A 4 1.19 -11.73 -5.25
N ARG A 5 1.14 -12.38 -6.43
CA ARG A 5 0.79 -11.69 -7.68
C ARG A 5 -0.64 -11.19 -7.65
N LEU A 6 -1.56 -12.00 -7.14
CA LEU A 6 -2.97 -11.62 -7.01
C LEU A 6 -3.14 -10.47 -6.02
N SER A 7 -2.48 -10.52 -4.86
CA SER A 7 -2.54 -9.43 -3.88
C SER A 7 -1.98 -8.12 -4.45
N ALA A 8 -0.84 -8.16 -5.15
CA ALA A 8 -0.27 -7.00 -5.82
C ALA A 8 -1.23 -6.39 -6.85
N LEU A 9 -1.86 -7.21 -7.69
CA LEU A 9 -2.86 -6.74 -8.65
C LEU A 9 -4.06 -6.08 -7.98
N VAL A 10 -4.57 -6.67 -6.90
CA VAL A 10 -5.69 -6.08 -6.14
C VAL A 10 -5.29 -4.75 -5.52
N ILE A 11 -4.09 -4.65 -4.92
CA ILE A 11 -3.58 -3.40 -4.35
C ILE A 11 -3.45 -2.34 -5.45
N VAL A 12 -2.88 -2.67 -6.59
CA VAL A 12 -2.75 -1.76 -7.74
C VAL A 12 -4.12 -1.23 -8.18
N LEU A 13 -5.09 -2.11 -8.38
CA LEU A 13 -6.43 -1.72 -8.84
C LEU A 13 -7.14 -0.82 -7.82
N VAL A 14 -7.18 -1.23 -6.56
CA VAL A 14 -7.85 -0.46 -5.50
C VAL A 14 -7.20 0.90 -5.31
N THR A 15 -5.86 0.94 -5.28
CA THR A 15 -5.11 2.19 -5.10
C THR A 15 -5.28 3.12 -6.29
N ALA A 16 -5.20 2.60 -7.52
CA ALA A 16 -5.40 3.39 -8.74
C ALA A 16 -6.81 3.98 -8.81
N ILE A 17 -7.85 3.19 -8.52
CA ILE A 17 -9.24 3.68 -8.47
C ILE A 17 -9.41 4.74 -7.38
N GLY A 18 -8.85 4.50 -6.18
CA GLY A 18 -8.90 5.45 -5.07
C GLY A 18 -8.24 6.79 -5.42
N LEU A 19 -7.03 6.75 -5.96
CA LEU A 19 -6.29 7.93 -6.41
C LEU A 19 -7.00 8.65 -7.55
N TYR A 20 -7.51 7.92 -8.54
CA TYR A 20 -8.27 8.50 -9.65
C TYR A 20 -9.49 9.28 -9.14
N LYS A 21 -10.29 8.67 -8.26
CA LYS A 21 -11.46 9.33 -7.65
C LYS A 21 -11.11 10.57 -6.84
N LYS A 22 -9.89 10.64 -6.30
CA LYS A 22 -9.37 11.79 -5.55
C LYS A 22 -8.75 12.86 -6.42
N ALA A 23 -8.04 12.46 -7.47
CA ALA A 23 -7.30 13.35 -8.34
C ALA A 23 -8.19 14.03 -9.37
N TRP A 24 -9.15 13.30 -9.92
CA TRP A 24 -9.92 13.73 -11.08
C TRP A 24 -11.07 14.68 -10.72
N LEU A 25 -11.12 15.82 -11.40
CA LEU A 25 -12.24 16.77 -11.38
C LEU A 25 -13.03 16.63 -12.68
N PRO A 26 -14.17 15.91 -12.69
CA PRO A 26 -14.93 15.64 -13.92
C PRO A 26 -15.44 16.91 -14.59
N GLU A 27 -15.83 17.93 -13.81
CA GLU A 27 -16.35 19.20 -14.32
C GLU A 27 -15.29 20.02 -15.10
N LYS A 28 -14.01 19.86 -14.79
CA LYS A 28 -12.90 20.60 -15.38
C LYS A 28 -11.99 19.76 -16.26
N HIS A 29 -12.23 18.46 -16.37
CA HIS A 29 -11.39 17.50 -17.09
C HIS A 29 -9.88 17.63 -16.75
N CYS A 30 -9.56 17.90 -15.49
CA CYS A 30 -8.19 18.08 -15.03
C CYS A 30 -7.94 17.46 -13.67
N ILE A 31 -6.65 17.33 -13.32
CA ILE A 31 -6.21 16.89 -12.01
C ILE A 31 -6.34 18.05 -11.02
N ARG A 32 -6.83 17.77 -9.83
CA ARG A 32 -6.96 18.73 -8.72
C ARG A 32 -5.57 19.29 -8.35
N ALA A 33 -5.38 20.61 -8.40
CA ALA A 33 -4.09 21.27 -8.19
C ALA A 33 -3.40 20.90 -6.86
N GLY A 34 -4.18 20.73 -5.77
CA GLY A 34 -3.65 20.33 -4.46
C GLY A 34 -3.38 18.84 -4.29
N PHE A 35 -3.56 18.01 -5.32
CA PHE A 35 -3.45 16.55 -5.19
C PHE A 35 -2.09 16.11 -4.64
N PHE A 36 -1.01 16.67 -5.14
CA PHE A 36 0.36 16.31 -4.76
C PHE A 36 0.85 16.94 -3.44
N VAL A 37 0.07 17.82 -2.83
CA VAL A 37 0.43 18.44 -1.54
C VAL A 37 0.15 17.51 -0.36
N TYR A 38 -0.77 16.58 -0.52
CA TYR A 38 -1.17 15.70 0.58
C TYR A 38 -0.29 14.45 0.67
N TYR A 39 0.31 14.25 1.85
CA TYR A 39 1.12 13.06 2.14
C TYR A 39 0.39 11.74 1.82
N THR A 40 -0.91 11.68 2.11
CA THR A 40 -1.75 10.52 1.79
C THR A 40 -1.73 10.15 0.31
N HIS A 41 -1.82 11.15 -0.57
CA HIS A 41 -1.82 10.87 -2.00
C HIS A 41 -0.44 10.42 -2.48
N LEU A 42 0.62 11.03 -1.94
CA LEU A 42 2.00 10.66 -2.27
C LEU A 42 2.34 9.25 -1.78
N SER A 43 1.96 8.89 -0.55
CA SER A 43 2.20 7.55 -0.02
C SER A 43 1.44 6.47 -0.79
N ASN A 44 0.18 6.72 -1.17
CA ASN A 44 -0.58 5.81 -2.02
C ASN A 44 0.00 5.71 -3.44
N LEU A 45 0.47 6.82 -4.02
CA LEU A 45 1.16 6.81 -5.31
C LEU A 45 2.46 6.00 -5.24
N LEU A 46 3.21 6.16 -4.16
CA LEU A 46 4.45 5.39 -3.93
C LEU A 46 4.17 3.88 -3.83
N ILE A 47 3.12 3.48 -3.10
CA ILE A 47 2.68 2.08 -3.05
C ILE A 47 2.25 1.57 -4.42
N LEU A 48 1.49 2.37 -5.18
CA LEU A 48 1.08 2.00 -6.53
C LEU A 48 2.31 1.72 -7.43
N LEU A 49 3.29 2.62 -7.41
CA LEU A 49 4.53 2.46 -8.20
C LEU A 49 5.36 1.27 -7.74
N TYR A 50 5.44 1.04 -6.42
CA TYR A 50 6.12 -0.10 -5.83
C TYR A 50 5.50 -1.44 -6.29
N GLU A 51 4.19 -1.59 -6.21
CA GLU A 51 3.47 -2.79 -6.63
C GLU A 51 3.55 -3.02 -8.15
N LEU A 52 3.48 -1.96 -8.93
CA LEU A 52 3.69 -2.04 -10.38
C LEU A 52 5.10 -2.50 -10.72
N ALA A 53 6.12 -1.98 -10.05
CA ALA A 53 7.51 -2.38 -10.26
C ALA A 53 7.75 -3.85 -9.85
N LEU A 54 7.16 -4.30 -8.74
CA LEU A 54 7.18 -5.72 -8.35
C LEU A 54 6.51 -6.60 -9.41
N GLY A 55 5.35 -6.19 -9.91
CA GLY A 55 4.64 -6.89 -10.98
C GLY A 55 5.44 -6.95 -12.28
N ALA A 56 6.02 -5.82 -12.69
CA ALA A 56 6.82 -5.70 -13.92
C ALA A 56 8.10 -6.52 -13.88
N SER A 57 8.70 -6.72 -12.70
CA SER A 57 9.86 -7.60 -12.51
C SER A 57 9.54 -9.10 -12.69
N GLY A 58 8.27 -9.44 -12.97
CA GLY A 58 7.81 -10.82 -13.17
C GLY A 58 7.89 -11.70 -11.93
N HIS A 59 8.20 -11.15 -10.77
CA HIS A 59 8.52 -11.89 -9.54
C HIS A 59 9.65 -12.91 -9.76
N ASP A 60 10.59 -12.58 -10.65
CA ASP A 60 11.75 -13.42 -10.94
C ASP A 60 12.83 -13.22 -9.86
N PRO A 61 13.19 -14.26 -9.09
CA PRO A 61 14.23 -14.20 -8.07
C PRO A 61 15.61 -13.85 -8.61
N HIS A 62 15.84 -14.07 -9.90
CA HIS A 62 17.12 -13.74 -10.57
C HIS A 62 17.18 -12.29 -11.03
N CYS A 63 16.04 -11.61 -11.12
CA CYS A 63 15.98 -10.19 -11.45
C CYS A 63 16.50 -9.34 -10.28
N GLY A 64 17.56 -8.56 -10.50
CA GLY A 64 18.14 -7.68 -9.47
C GLY A 64 17.15 -6.68 -8.90
N THR A 65 16.29 -6.12 -9.75
CA THR A 65 15.22 -5.19 -9.35
C THR A 65 14.23 -5.88 -8.41
N PHE A 66 13.79 -7.11 -8.74
CA PHE A 66 12.90 -7.86 -7.88
C PHE A 66 13.54 -8.14 -6.51
N ARG A 67 14.80 -8.59 -6.49
CA ARG A 67 15.53 -8.85 -5.23
C ARG A 67 15.62 -7.62 -4.34
N TRP A 68 15.85 -6.45 -4.92
CA TRP A 68 15.91 -5.20 -4.17
C TRP A 68 14.53 -4.80 -3.63
N LEU A 69 13.50 -4.76 -4.48
CA LEU A 69 12.13 -4.41 -4.10
C LEU A 69 11.56 -5.37 -3.06
N SER A 70 11.84 -6.66 -3.19
CA SER A 70 11.35 -7.71 -2.28
C SER A 70 12.20 -7.87 -1.02
N SER A 71 13.26 -7.07 -0.87
CA SER A 71 14.07 -7.12 0.36
C SER A 71 13.22 -6.76 1.58
N PRO A 72 13.41 -7.44 2.74
CA PRO A 72 12.59 -7.21 3.94
C PRO A 72 12.58 -5.75 4.38
N GLY A 73 13.71 -5.04 4.22
CA GLY A 73 13.82 -3.62 4.59
C GLY A 73 12.97 -2.72 3.69
N VAL A 74 13.00 -2.91 2.37
CA VAL A 74 12.19 -2.12 1.42
C VAL A 74 10.70 -2.42 1.61
N ALA A 75 10.32 -3.70 1.67
CA ALA A 75 8.93 -4.10 1.88
C ALA A 75 8.36 -3.56 3.20
N LEU A 76 9.11 -3.64 4.29
CA LEU A 76 8.72 -3.06 5.59
C LEU A 76 8.58 -1.54 5.51
N SER A 77 9.53 -0.85 4.89
CA SER A 77 9.50 0.62 4.76
C SER A 77 8.28 1.09 3.99
N MET A 78 7.92 0.42 2.89
CA MET A 78 6.72 0.72 2.12
C MET A 78 5.45 0.47 2.93
N THR A 79 5.38 -0.65 3.64
CA THR A 79 4.26 -1.00 4.52
C THR A 79 4.09 0.03 5.64
N LEU A 80 5.18 0.44 6.30
CA LEU A 80 5.14 1.47 7.35
C LEU A 80 4.70 2.83 6.81
N CYS A 81 5.20 3.22 5.64
CA CYS A 81 4.84 4.48 4.99
C CYS A 81 3.32 4.60 4.80
N ILE A 82 2.68 3.57 4.25
CA ILE A 82 1.24 3.59 4.03
C ILE A 82 0.43 3.38 5.33
N TYR A 83 0.96 2.61 6.28
CA TYR A 83 0.31 2.38 7.56
C TYR A 83 0.26 3.64 8.43
N VAL A 84 1.34 4.44 8.46
CA VAL A 84 1.35 5.76 9.12
C VAL A 84 0.27 6.67 8.53
N THR A 85 0.07 6.65 7.21
CA THR A 85 -1.02 7.38 6.56
C THR A 85 -2.39 6.98 7.10
N HIS A 86 -2.62 5.67 7.29
CA HIS A 86 -3.84 5.14 7.88
C HIS A 86 -4.02 5.61 9.33
N LEU A 87 -2.99 5.51 10.15
CA LEU A 87 -3.04 5.92 11.56
C LEU A 87 -3.37 7.41 11.72
N ILE A 88 -2.70 8.27 10.95
CA ILE A 88 -2.97 9.72 10.97
C ILE A 88 -4.43 9.99 10.56
N TYR A 89 -4.91 9.32 9.52
CA TYR A 89 -6.30 9.48 9.11
C TYR A 89 -7.28 9.00 10.18
N ALA A 90 -7.10 7.80 10.70
CA ALA A 90 -8.02 7.16 11.64
C ALA A 90 -8.05 7.85 13.01
N PHE A 91 -6.88 8.22 13.55
CA PHE A 91 -6.77 8.73 14.92
C PHE A 91 -6.71 10.25 15.04
N VAL A 92 -6.33 10.95 13.98
CA VAL A 92 -6.22 12.43 14.00
C VAL A 92 -7.32 13.06 13.17
N LEU A 93 -7.41 12.73 11.89
CA LEU A 93 -8.31 13.42 10.96
C LEU A 93 -9.78 13.02 11.17
N LEU A 94 -10.06 11.75 11.39
CA LEU A 94 -11.41 11.26 11.57
C LEU A 94 -12.09 11.82 12.84
N PRO A 95 -11.45 11.81 14.02
CA PRO A 95 -12.03 12.39 15.24
C PRO A 95 -12.13 13.91 15.21
N THR A 96 -11.12 14.61 14.69
CA THR A 96 -11.15 16.10 14.64
C THR A 96 -12.24 16.63 13.75
N ALA A 97 -12.52 15.92 12.72
CA ALA A 97 -13.57 16.28 11.81
C ALA A 97 -14.98 15.98 12.35
N HIS A 98 -15.15 14.97 13.19
CA HIS A 98 -16.42 14.68 13.87
C HIS A 98 -16.85 15.82 14.82
N ARG A 99 -15.88 16.54 15.36
CA ARG A 99 -16.13 17.68 16.26
C ARG A 99 -16.59 18.96 15.54
N ARG A 100 -16.50 19.03 14.21
CA ARG A 100 -16.84 20.24 13.44
C ARG A 100 -18.29 20.30 12.93
N ASP A 101 -19.13 19.30 13.21
CA ASP A 101 -20.55 19.21 12.83
C ASP A 101 -20.90 19.61 11.38
N ASP A 102 -19.93 19.46 10.47
CA ASP A 102 -20.12 19.80 9.08
C ASP A 102 -20.59 18.55 8.30
N GLU A 103 -21.89 18.48 8.02
CA GLU A 103 -22.50 17.36 7.27
C GLU A 103 -21.88 17.17 5.89
N SER A 104 -21.42 18.24 5.23
CA SER A 104 -20.79 18.15 3.92
C SER A 104 -19.44 17.42 4.01
N TRP A 105 -18.75 17.63 5.10
CA TRP A 105 -17.50 17.00 5.41
C TRP A 105 -17.69 15.50 5.76
N LEU A 106 -18.75 15.15 6.49
CA LEU A 106 -19.10 13.76 6.82
C LEU A 106 -19.41 12.92 5.56
N LYS A 107 -20.16 13.46 4.62
CA LYS A 107 -20.46 12.80 3.33
C LYS A 107 -19.20 12.56 2.50
N GLY A 108 -18.24 13.47 2.52
CA GLY A 108 -16.96 13.31 1.81
C GLY A 108 -16.00 12.25 2.40
N ARG A 109 -16.09 11.96 3.69
CA ARG A 109 -15.19 11.02 4.40
C ARG A 109 -15.33 9.59 3.99
N PHE A 110 -16.56 9.13 3.88
CA PHE A 110 -16.91 7.79 3.46
C PHE A 110 -17.09 7.69 1.95
N SER A 111 -16.58 8.69 1.19
CA SER A 111 -16.50 8.52 -0.25
C SER A 111 -15.64 7.31 -0.59
N PHE A 112 -16.02 6.58 -1.61
CA PHE A 112 -15.33 5.36 -2.03
C PHE A 112 -13.81 5.58 -2.20
N GLY A 113 -13.41 6.72 -2.78
CA GLY A 113 -12.00 7.09 -2.91
C GLY A 113 -11.27 7.23 -1.56
N ASN A 114 -11.91 7.81 -0.54
CA ASN A 114 -11.32 7.90 0.80
C ASN A 114 -11.17 6.54 1.47
N VAL A 115 -12.19 5.69 1.36
CA VAL A 115 -12.13 4.33 1.90
C VAL A 115 -11.00 3.53 1.23
N CYS A 116 -10.84 3.63 -0.08
CA CYS A 116 -9.74 2.97 -0.79
C CYS A 116 -8.37 3.41 -0.25
N VAL A 117 -8.07 4.71 -0.28
CA VAL A 117 -6.71 5.22 0.03
C VAL A 117 -6.36 5.19 1.51
N HIS A 118 -7.34 5.25 2.42
CA HIS A 118 -7.09 5.32 3.85
C HIS A 118 -7.29 4.00 4.61
N PHE A 119 -8.07 3.07 4.08
CA PHE A 119 -8.38 1.81 4.76
C PHE A 119 -8.01 0.58 3.93
N ILE A 120 -8.51 0.47 2.70
CA ILE A 120 -8.34 -0.76 1.93
C ILE A 120 -6.90 -0.92 1.49
N THR A 121 -6.29 0.09 0.87
CA THR A 121 -4.89 0.01 0.43
C THR A 121 -3.93 -0.27 1.58
N PRO A 122 -3.94 0.48 2.71
CA PRO A 122 -3.08 0.17 3.85
C PRO A 122 -3.31 -1.23 4.42
N GLY A 123 -4.58 -1.65 4.57
CA GLY A 123 -4.92 -2.97 5.09
C GLY A 123 -4.39 -4.11 4.21
N LEU A 124 -4.58 -3.99 2.90
CA LEU A 124 -4.09 -4.98 1.94
C LEU A 124 -2.55 -5.02 1.89
N THR A 125 -1.88 -3.87 1.98
CA THR A 125 -0.41 -3.81 1.99
C THR A 125 0.17 -4.48 3.24
N VAL A 126 -0.43 -4.23 4.42
CA VAL A 126 -0.03 -4.92 5.67
C VAL A 126 -0.27 -6.42 5.55
N LEU A 127 -1.43 -6.84 5.04
CA LEU A 127 -1.74 -8.26 4.85
C LEU A 127 -0.74 -8.93 3.89
N GLN A 128 -0.42 -8.29 2.77
CA GLN A 128 0.57 -8.77 1.82
C GLN A 128 1.94 -8.94 2.48
N TRP A 129 2.38 -7.96 3.28
CA TRP A 129 3.64 -8.02 4.01
C TRP A 129 3.67 -9.19 5.00
N LEU A 130 2.59 -9.43 5.75
CA LEU A 130 2.47 -10.56 6.68
C LEU A 130 2.52 -11.90 5.95
N LEU A 131 1.82 -12.03 4.81
CA LEU A 131 1.87 -13.23 3.99
C LEU A 131 3.27 -13.47 3.42
N TRP A 132 3.98 -12.40 3.05
CA TRP A 132 5.36 -12.47 2.59
C TRP A 132 6.28 -13.00 3.69
N GLN A 133 6.17 -12.48 4.92
CA GLN A 133 6.97 -12.92 6.07
C GLN A 133 6.74 -14.40 6.40
N ASP A 134 5.49 -14.86 6.37
CA ASP A 134 5.15 -16.27 6.60
C ASP A 134 5.79 -17.19 5.54
N MET A 135 5.73 -16.78 4.28
CA MET A 135 6.33 -17.54 3.18
C MET A 135 7.87 -17.60 3.28
N MET A 136 8.52 -16.47 3.60
CA MET A 136 9.96 -16.40 3.78
C MET A 136 10.43 -17.16 5.02
N GLY A 137 9.69 -17.07 6.12
CA GLY A 137 9.95 -17.86 7.34
C GLY A 137 9.94 -19.36 7.07
N LYS A 138 8.97 -19.84 6.29
CA LYS A 138 8.89 -21.24 5.90
C LYS A 138 9.99 -21.68 4.93
N ALA A 139 10.46 -20.76 4.06
CA ALA A 139 11.55 -21.04 3.13
C ALA A 139 12.93 -21.10 3.83
N VAL A 140 13.12 -20.36 4.92
CA VAL A 140 14.40 -20.31 5.66
C VAL A 140 14.50 -21.44 6.70
N MET A 141 13.40 -21.94 7.23
CA MET A 141 13.41 -23.04 8.23
C MET A 141 14.09 -24.35 7.75
N PRO A 142 13.97 -24.79 6.48
CA PRO A 142 14.65 -26.01 6.03
C PRO A 142 16.18 -25.89 6.06
N LEU A 143 16.74 -24.69 5.90
CA LEU A 143 18.21 -24.46 5.88
C LEU A 143 18.83 -24.53 7.29
N ARG A 144 18.06 -24.27 8.35
CA ARG A 144 18.53 -24.36 9.74
C ARG A 144 18.71 -25.80 10.22
N ASN A 145 18.11 -26.79 9.53
CA ASN A 145 18.24 -28.20 9.83
C ASN A 145 19.33 -28.92 9.03
N TYR A 146 20.17 -28.17 8.28
CA TYR A 146 21.35 -28.75 7.64
C TYR A 146 22.44 -28.93 8.69
N PRO A 147 22.91 -30.17 8.98
CA PRO A 147 23.89 -30.45 10.01
C PRO A 147 25.33 -29.99 9.70
N GLY A 148 25.50 -29.09 8.75
CA GLY A 148 26.79 -28.51 8.32
C GLY A 148 27.01 -27.05 8.73
N PHE A 149 26.09 -26.39 9.45
CA PHE A 149 26.27 -25.04 9.96
C PHE A 149 26.55 -25.04 11.46
N VAL A 150 27.57 -25.76 11.88
CA VAL A 150 28.18 -25.59 13.20
C VAL A 150 29.63 -25.21 12.96
N HIS A 151 29.88 -23.92 12.90
CA HIS A 151 31.15 -23.26 13.25
C HIS A 151 30.87 -21.82 13.60
#